data_fe687a36de83d322d6542ed98fea5890
#
_entry.id   fe687a36de83d322d6542ed98fea5890
#
_cell.length_a   1.000
_cell.length_b   1.000
_cell.length_c   1.000
_cell.angle_alpha   90.00
_cell.angle_beta   90.00
_cell.angle_gamma   90.00
#
_symmetry.space_group_name_H-M   'P 1'
#
loop_
_entity.id
_entity.type
_entity.pdbx_description
1 polymer ?
#
loop_
_entity_poly.entity_id
_entity_poly.type
_entity_poly.pdbx_seq_one_letter_code
_entity_poly.pdbx_strand_id
1 'polypeptide(L)'
;MVVGNPPFESKLTTDGAKRCYAAYKKAHGSLADNQLAYLFLHEAMELLAPGGVLAMIEPSGFLYNQHALTFRQAFFSRWTVREVLDFVSVRGLFKKGDADPKVVVILAEAAQPSPDSRLLHAVFRRNGRASAEQGFDIDYYDMHWFANAVAVASRDIWRANLLGGSRVLDFIERLRQFPTLEQYALQHGWDAGEGYFGGQKNASNNVDHLIGRPLLPTDALGPDGIEADRITVVPDAPIKDPKTSRRFQAPLLLIKEHQDLHSDVWQDGYLAFKNEIVGFSAPGDVARLTSVAEWLDREHVALKAYVAGISTRLFTQRATAVFNADIFALPFPEDGNLDLSANERILTDDIVAFQRDFIRLGTRAKLMHRAPADALEQFDSTLLEQINAVYGRNPVRALPSYHWSGAICRAYVFGDGQVDWADAEALRHKLDGLLYERRGSGLTITRITRLYDQGFVFLLKPDRHRFWTRSVALRDADDILADLRAQGF
;
A
#
# COMPACT_ATOMS: atom_id res chain seq x y z
N MET A 1 -23.51 -23.17 -4.28
CA MET A 1 -22.14 -22.65 -4.14
C MET A 1 -21.40 -22.77 -5.45
N VAL A 2 -20.69 -21.74 -5.87
CA VAL A 2 -19.80 -21.72 -7.05
C VAL A 2 -18.38 -21.50 -6.57
N VAL A 3 -17.43 -22.30 -7.07
CA VAL A 3 -15.99 -22.12 -6.83
C VAL A 3 -15.30 -22.07 -8.19
N GLY A 4 -14.45 -21.08 -8.43
CA GLY A 4 -13.84 -20.89 -9.74
C GLY A 4 -12.42 -20.35 -9.71
N ASN A 5 -11.69 -20.71 -10.77
CA ASN A 5 -10.40 -20.13 -11.13
C ASN A 5 -10.43 -19.83 -12.62
N PRO A 6 -11.00 -18.67 -13.02
CA PRO A 6 -11.17 -18.31 -14.42
C PRO A 6 -9.83 -18.00 -15.09
N PRO A 7 -9.76 -18.06 -16.43
CA PRO A 7 -8.56 -17.68 -17.15
C PRO A 7 -8.28 -16.17 -17.02
N PHE A 8 -7.03 -15.80 -16.71
CA PHE A 8 -6.58 -14.40 -16.61
C PHE A 8 -6.14 -13.88 -17.99
N GLU A 9 -7.11 -13.71 -18.87
CA GLU A 9 -6.88 -13.30 -20.26
C GLU A 9 -7.64 -12.01 -20.58
N SER A 10 -6.98 -11.11 -21.30
CA SER A 10 -7.57 -9.86 -21.82
C SER A 10 -8.03 -9.98 -23.29
N LYS A 11 -7.79 -11.14 -23.93
CA LYS A 11 -8.21 -11.42 -25.31
C LYS A 11 -9.39 -12.39 -25.29
N LEU A 12 -10.54 -11.91 -25.75
CA LEU A 12 -11.73 -12.75 -25.91
C LEU A 12 -11.62 -13.57 -27.19
N THR A 13 -11.19 -14.83 -27.07
CA THR A 13 -10.89 -15.69 -28.23
C THR A 13 -12.09 -16.50 -28.70
N THR A 14 -13.01 -16.86 -27.78
CA THR A 14 -14.19 -17.67 -28.11
C THR A 14 -15.41 -16.80 -28.44
N ASP A 15 -16.29 -17.33 -29.32
CA ASP A 15 -17.53 -16.62 -29.68
C ASP A 15 -18.51 -16.54 -28.50
N GLY A 16 -18.48 -17.50 -27.58
CA GLY A 16 -19.23 -17.46 -26.32
C GLY A 16 -18.81 -16.26 -25.47
N ALA A 17 -17.50 -16.13 -25.19
CA ALA A 17 -16.94 -15.00 -24.43
C ALA A 17 -17.23 -13.64 -25.08
N LYS A 18 -17.15 -13.57 -26.42
CA LYS A 18 -17.49 -12.33 -27.15
C LYS A 18 -18.96 -11.95 -27.00
N ARG A 19 -19.89 -12.94 -27.07
CA ARG A 19 -21.32 -12.69 -26.87
C ARG A 19 -21.65 -12.27 -25.45
N CYS A 20 -21.11 -12.95 -24.43
CA CYS A 20 -21.27 -12.56 -23.03
C CYS A 20 -20.72 -11.15 -22.79
N TYR A 21 -19.54 -10.84 -23.30
CA TYR A 21 -18.97 -9.50 -23.18
C TYR A 21 -19.81 -8.44 -23.87
N ALA A 22 -20.36 -8.72 -25.06
CA ALA A 22 -21.23 -7.78 -25.76
C ALA A 22 -22.52 -7.50 -24.97
N ALA A 23 -23.11 -8.52 -24.36
CA ALA A 23 -24.27 -8.38 -23.47
C ALA A 23 -23.92 -7.56 -22.21
N TYR A 24 -22.82 -7.89 -21.54
CA TYR A 24 -22.30 -7.14 -20.40
C TYR A 24 -22.08 -5.67 -20.77
N LYS A 25 -21.36 -5.40 -21.87
CA LYS A 25 -21.04 -4.04 -22.33
C LYS A 25 -22.27 -3.20 -22.60
N LYS A 26 -23.31 -3.82 -23.16
CA LYS A 26 -24.60 -3.14 -23.42
C LYS A 26 -25.30 -2.73 -22.13
N ALA A 27 -25.22 -3.55 -21.09
CA ALA A 27 -25.90 -3.31 -19.80
C ALA A 27 -25.09 -2.45 -18.84
N HIS A 28 -23.75 -2.58 -18.82
CA HIS A 28 -22.87 -2.06 -17.76
C HIS A 28 -21.70 -1.22 -18.28
N GLY A 29 -21.52 -1.05 -19.58
CA GLY A 29 -20.38 -0.37 -20.16
C GLY A 29 -19.15 -1.28 -20.35
N SER A 30 -18.00 -0.69 -20.68
CA SER A 30 -16.78 -1.47 -20.96
C SER A 30 -16.24 -2.13 -19.71
N LEU A 31 -15.87 -3.41 -19.85
CA LEU A 31 -15.19 -4.16 -18.81
C LEU A 31 -13.72 -3.69 -18.69
N ALA A 32 -13.24 -3.52 -17.47
CA ALA A 32 -11.88 -3.12 -17.20
C ALA A 32 -10.87 -4.06 -17.84
N ASP A 33 -9.92 -3.51 -18.59
CA ASP A 33 -8.82 -4.22 -19.28
C ASP A 33 -9.29 -5.40 -20.19
N ASN A 34 -10.57 -5.45 -20.52
CA ASN A 34 -11.24 -6.61 -21.16
C ASN A 34 -10.96 -7.93 -20.43
N GLN A 35 -10.75 -7.87 -19.10
CA GLN A 35 -10.32 -9.00 -18.28
C GLN A 35 -11.43 -10.05 -18.20
N LEU A 36 -11.17 -11.23 -18.78
CA LEU A 36 -12.14 -12.32 -18.84
C LEU A 36 -12.54 -12.81 -17.44
N ALA A 37 -11.62 -12.81 -16.48
CA ALA A 37 -11.91 -13.21 -15.11
C ALA A 37 -13.03 -12.36 -14.48
N TYR A 38 -13.04 -11.05 -14.71
CA TYR A 38 -14.11 -10.16 -14.20
C TYR A 38 -15.46 -10.47 -14.83
N LEU A 39 -15.47 -10.85 -16.09
CA LEU A 39 -16.71 -11.30 -16.73
C LEU A 39 -17.21 -12.60 -16.10
N PHE A 40 -16.31 -13.58 -15.82
CA PHE A 40 -16.66 -14.80 -15.12
C PHE A 40 -17.20 -14.53 -13.71
N LEU A 41 -16.58 -13.60 -12.99
CA LEU A 41 -17.02 -13.20 -11.65
C LEU A 41 -18.46 -12.64 -11.69
N HIS A 42 -18.75 -11.76 -12.65
CA HIS A 42 -20.07 -11.18 -12.83
C HIS A 42 -21.11 -12.25 -13.20
N GLU A 43 -20.86 -13.03 -14.24
CA GLU A 43 -21.78 -14.07 -14.74
C GLU A 43 -22.06 -15.14 -13.68
N ALA A 44 -21.03 -15.54 -12.93
CA ALA A 44 -21.18 -16.52 -11.86
C ALA A 44 -22.11 -16.01 -10.74
N MET A 45 -22.03 -14.73 -10.39
CA MET A 45 -22.93 -14.12 -9.40
C MET A 45 -24.38 -14.04 -9.93
N GLU A 46 -24.58 -13.72 -11.22
CA GLU A 46 -25.92 -13.69 -11.84
C GLU A 46 -26.58 -15.07 -11.89
N LEU A 47 -25.79 -16.14 -11.99
CA LEU A 47 -26.29 -17.52 -12.04
C LEU A 47 -26.60 -18.12 -10.67
N LEU A 48 -26.18 -17.48 -9.57
CA LEU A 48 -26.46 -17.97 -8.23
C LEU A 48 -27.91 -17.74 -7.84
N ALA A 49 -28.50 -18.72 -7.17
CA ALA A 49 -29.74 -18.51 -6.45
C ALA A 49 -29.61 -17.49 -5.34
N PRO A 50 -30.66 -16.76 -4.94
CA PRO A 50 -30.62 -15.85 -3.82
C PRO A 50 -30.02 -16.51 -2.57
N GLY A 51 -29.05 -15.83 -1.91
CA GLY A 51 -28.28 -16.38 -0.79
C GLY A 51 -27.23 -17.43 -1.17
N GLY A 52 -27.08 -17.73 -2.46
CA GLY A 52 -26.00 -18.59 -2.95
C GLY A 52 -24.63 -17.95 -2.74
N VAL A 53 -23.61 -18.77 -2.50
CA VAL A 53 -22.25 -18.30 -2.21
C VAL A 53 -21.28 -18.60 -3.35
N LEU A 54 -20.33 -17.68 -3.56
CA LEU A 54 -19.27 -17.77 -4.53
C LEU A 54 -17.91 -17.66 -3.84
N ALA A 55 -16.94 -18.47 -4.31
CA ALA A 55 -15.51 -18.28 -4.04
C ALA A 55 -14.76 -18.26 -5.37
N MET A 56 -14.21 -17.11 -5.76
CA MET A 56 -13.56 -16.93 -7.07
C MET A 56 -12.15 -16.37 -6.91
N ILE A 57 -11.20 -16.97 -7.63
CA ILE A 57 -9.84 -16.45 -7.74
C ILE A 57 -9.84 -15.37 -8.84
N GLU A 58 -9.38 -14.17 -8.50
CA GLU A 58 -9.32 -13.04 -9.42
C GLU A 58 -7.87 -12.53 -9.55
N PRO A 59 -7.49 -11.93 -10.68
CA PRO A 59 -6.22 -11.21 -10.75
C PRO A 59 -6.23 -10.03 -9.76
N SER A 60 -5.10 -9.77 -9.10
CA SER A 60 -4.98 -8.70 -8.10
C SER A 60 -5.34 -7.31 -8.63
N GLY A 61 -5.33 -7.12 -9.95
CA GLY A 61 -5.83 -5.92 -10.61
C GLY A 61 -7.29 -5.59 -10.25
N PHE A 62 -8.10 -6.59 -9.85
CA PHE A 62 -9.44 -6.36 -9.33
C PHE A 62 -9.44 -5.34 -8.18
N LEU A 63 -8.51 -5.45 -7.24
CA LEU A 63 -8.39 -4.52 -6.10
C LEU A 63 -7.56 -3.27 -6.42
N TYR A 64 -6.50 -3.43 -7.20
CA TYR A 64 -5.40 -2.45 -7.29
C TYR A 64 -5.37 -1.65 -8.57
N ASN A 65 -6.00 -2.11 -9.67
CA ASN A 65 -6.03 -1.35 -10.92
C ASN A 65 -7.10 -0.26 -10.87
N GLN A 66 -6.72 0.97 -11.25
CA GLN A 66 -7.68 2.10 -11.35
C GLN A 66 -8.75 1.84 -12.40
N HIS A 67 -8.41 1.20 -13.51
CA HIS A 67 -9.39 0.86 -14.55
C HIS A 67 -10.48 -0.09 -14.05
N ALA A 68 -10.20 -0.91 -13.02
CA ALA A 68 -11.18 -1.79 -12.39
C ALA A 68 -12.08 -1.11 -11.36
N LEU A 69 -11.86 0.18 -11.05
CA LEU A 69 -12.56 0.87 -9.96
C LEU A 69 -14.08 0.84 -10.15
N THR A 70 -14.58 1.24 -11.31
CA THR A 70 -16.03 1.28 -11.59
C THR A 70 -16.65 -0.11 -11.50
N PHE A 71 -16.00 -1.14 -12.06
CA PHE A 71 -16.44 -2.51 -11.98
C PHE A 71 -16.48 -3.00 -10.51
N ARG A 72 -15.42 -2.74 -9.76
CA ARG A 72 -15.32 -3.11 -8.35
C ARG A 72 -16.38 -2.43 -7.50
N GLN A 73 -16.60 -1.13 -7.68
CA GLN A 73 -17.64 -0.38 -6.96
C GLN A 73 -19.03 -0.94 -7.25
N ALA A 74 -19.35 -1.22 -8.51
CA ALA A 74 -20.61 -1.86 -8.90
C ALA A 74 -20.78 -3.25 -8.25
N PHE A 75 -19.72 -4.04 -8.23
CA PHE A 75 -19.71 -5.38 -7.61
C PHE A 75 -20.01 -5.30 -6.10
N PHE A 76 -19.28 -4.48 -5.34
CA PHE A 76 -19.48 -4.32 -3.90
C PHE A 76 -20.81 -3.61 -3.53
N SER A 77 -21.38 -2.82 -4.43
CA SER A 77 -22.70 -2.20 -4.22
C SER A 77 -23.85 -3.19 -4.42
N ARG A 78 -23.64 -4.19 -5.27
CA ARG A 78 -24.71 -5.11 -5.65
C ARG A 78 -24.75 -6.39 -4.83
N TRP A 79 -23.59 -6.92 -4.44
CA TRP A 79 -23.48 -8.18 -3.73
C TRP A 79 -22.76 -8.08 -2.40
N THR A 80 -23.17 -8.89 -1.44
CA THR A 80 -22.54 -8.95 -0.13
C THR A 80 -21.22 -9.71 -0.22
N VAL A 81 -20.11 -8.99 -0.21
CA VAL A 81 -18.79 -9.59 -0.10
C VAL A 81 -18.47 -9.84 1.37
N ARG A 82 -18.15 -11.08 1.71
CA ARG A 82 -17.82 -11.50 3.09
C ARG A 82 -16.33 -11.39 3.36
N GLU A 83 -15.53 -11.89 2.42
CA GLU A 83 -14.08 -11.96 2.59
C GLU A 83 -13.37 -11.67 1.28
N VAL A 84 -12.25 -10.98 1.40
CA VAL A 84 -11.25 -10.78 0.35
C VAL A 84 -9.92 -11.29 0.88
N LEU A 85 -9.44 -12.41 0.31
CA LEU A 85 -8.15 -12.99 0.67
C LEU A 85 -7.11 -12.49 -0.34
N ASP A 86 -6.18 -11.68 0.11
CA ASP A 86 -5.23 -10.98 -0.75
C ASP A 86 -3.84 -11.62 -0.71
N PHE A 87 -3.46 -12.20 -1.83
CA PHE A 87 -2.16 -12.84 -2.03
C PHE A 87 -1.18 -11.99 -2.87
N VAL A 88 -1.41 -10.67 -2.98
CA VAL A 88 -0.57 -9.78 -3.81
C VAL A 88 0.90 -9.84 -3.43
N SER A 89 1.22 -10.05 -2.16
CA SER A 89 2.59 -10.19 -1.65
C SER A 89 3.18 -11.60 -1.81
N VAL A 90 2.35 -12.61 -2.04
CA VAL A 90 2.77 -14.01 -2.18
C VAL A 90 3.15 -14.29 -3.63
N ARG A 91 4.34 -14.80 -3.85
CA ARG A 91 4.87 -15.10 -5.18
C ARG A 91 4.95 -16.60 -5.43
N GLY A 92 4.82 -16.98 -6.69
CA GLY A 92 5.03 -18.36 -7.12
C GLY A 92 3.84 -19.29 -6.87
N LEU A 93 2.64 -18.76 -6.56
CA LEU A 93 1.43 -19.56 -6.41
C LEU A 93 0.98 -20.16 -7.75
N PHE A 94 1.07 -19.39 -8.82
CA PHE A 94 0.61 -19.76 -10.16
C PHE A 94 1.69 -19.47 -11.20
N LYS A 95 2.79 -20.21 -11.15
CA LYS A 95 3.85 -20.07 -12.14
C LYS A 95 3.44 -20.63 -13.50
N LYS A 96 3.48 -19.80 -14.54
CA LYS A 96 3.34 -20.22 -15.93
C LYS A 96 4.48 -19.58 -16.74
N GLY A 97 5.57 -20.31 -16.96
CA GLY A 97 6.79 -19.74 -17.54
C GLY A 97 7.36 -18.64 -16.66
N ASP A 98 7.64 -17.46 -17.24
CA ASP A 98 8.14 -16.29 -16.52
C ASP A 98 7.03 -15.47 -15.81
N ALA A 99 5.76 -15.81 -16.05
CA ALA A 99 4.63 -15.11 -15.46
C ALA A 99 4.38 -15.58 -14.01
N ASP A 100 4.27 -14.64 -13.10
CA ASP A 100 3.90 -14.84 -11.69
C ASP A 100 2.66 -13.99 -11.37
N PRO A 101 1.46 -14.41 -11.83
CA PRO A 101 0.25 -13.64 -11.65
C PRO A 101 -0.08 -13.54 -10.17
N LYS A 102 -0.31 -12.32 -9.71
CA LYS A 102 -0.76 -12.02 -8.37
C LYS A 102 -2.26 -12.11 -8.30
N VAL A 103 -2.77 -12.71 -7.25
CA VAL A 103 -4.18 -13.06 -7.15
C VAL A 103 -4.80 -12.58 -5.85
N VAL A 104 -6.13 -12.51 -5.88
CA VAL A 104 -7.01 -12.36 -4.72
C VAL A 104 -8.10 -13.43 -4.80
N VAL A 105 -8.69 -13.79 -3.67
CA VAL A 105 -9.88 -14.66 -3.64
C VAL A 105 -11.02 -13.83 -3.09
N ILE A 106 -12.13 -13.81 -3.83
CA ILE A 106 -13.36 -13.11 -3.45
C ILE A 106 -14.37 -14.14 -2.96
N LEU A 107 -14.84 -13.97 -1.73
CA LEU A 107 -15.96 -14.74 -1.18
C LEU A 107 -17.17 -13.83 -1.08
N ALA A 108 -18.21 -14.13 -1.85
CA ALA A 108 -19.40 -13.30 -1.98
C ALA A 108 -20.69 -14.11 -1.88
N GLU A 109 -21.77 -13.45 -1.54
CA GLU A 109 -23.11 -13.99 -1.43
C GLU A 109 -24.04 -13.24 -2.40
N ALA A 110 -24.91 -13.98 -3.08
CA ALA A 110 -25.93 -13.44 -3.97
C ALA A 110 -27.08 -12.81 -3.17
N ALA A 111 -26.74 -11.77 -2.40
CA ALA A 111 -27.63 -10.95 -1.60
C ALA A 111 -27.13 -9.50 -1.64
N GLN A 112 -28.04 -8.55 -1.55
CA GLN A 112 -27.65 -7.13 -1.41
C GLN A 112 -26.99 -6.90 -0.05
N PRO A 113 -25.93 -6.07 0.00
CA PRO A 113 -25.31 -5.72 1.28
C PRO A 113 -26.29 -4.90 2.15
N SER A 114 -26.41 -5.26 3.43
CA SER A 114 -27.12 -4.43 4.42
C SER A 114 -26.25 -3.24 4.82
N PRO A 115 -26.83 -2.17 5.41
CA PRO A 115 -26.06 -1.02 5.93
C PRO A 115 -24.95 -1.44 6.92
N ASP A 116 -25.19 -2.50 7.70
CA ASP A 116 -24.26 -3.01 8.70
C ASP A 116 -23.32 -4.08 8.17
N SER A 117 -23.38 -4.39 6.85
CA SER A 117 -22.52 -5.39 6.23
C SER A 117 -21.07 -5.01 6.38
N ARG A 118 -20.28 -5.93 6.95
CA ARG A 118 -18.83 -5.80 7.07
C ARG A 118 -18.15 -6.90 6.27
N LEU A 119 -16.98 -6.59 5.76
CA LEU A 119 -16.14 -7.56 5.08
C LEU A 119 -14.76 -7.65 5.75
N LEU A 120 -14.15 -8.82 5.63
CA LEU A 120 -12.77 -9.06 6.01
C LEU A 120 -11.88 -8.91 4.77
N HIS A 121 -10.87 -8.06 4.83
CA HIS A 121 -9.72 -8.07 3.93
C HIS A 121 -8.53 -8.67 4.66
N ALA A 122 -8.13 -9.88 4.27
CA ALA A 122 -7.04 -10.63 4.86
C ALA A 122 -5.83 -10.60 3.92
N VAL A 123 -4.72 -9.98 4.35
CA VAL A 123 -3.51 -9.78 3.55
C VAL A 123 -2.49 -10.85 3.88
N PHE A 124 -2.27 -11.79 2.96
CA PHE A 124 -1.28 -12.85 3.12
C PHE A 124 0.12 -12.36 2.81
N ARG A 125 1.05 -12.63 3.71
CA ARG A 125 2.45 -12.20 3.56
C ARG A 125 3.29 -13.29 2.93
N ARG A 126 4.32 -12.85 2.20
CA ARG A 126 5.28 -13.75 1.59
C ARG A 126 6.02 -14.53 2.68
N ASN A 127 6.01 -15.85 2.59
CA ASN A 127 6.86 -16.72 3.39
C ASN A 127 7.62 -17.71 2.50
N GLY A 128 8.69 -18.32 3.01
CA GLY A 128 9.49 -19.29 2.27
C GLY A 128 8.76 -20.61 1.99
N ARG A 129 7.65 -20.86 2.68
CA ARG A 129 6.88 -22.11 2.64
C ARG A 129 5.76 -22.09 1.60
N ALA A 130 5.30 -20.89 1.18
CA ALA A 130 4.11 -20.75 0.35
C ALA A 130 4.15 -21.55 -0.96
N SER A 131 5.33 -21.71 -1.55
CA SER A 131 5.52 -22.49 -2.79
C SER A 131 5.95 -23.94 -2.60
N ALA A 132 6.58 -24.28 -1.47
CA ALA A 132 7.14 -25.61 -1.23
C ALA A 132 6.20 -26.50 -0.40
N GLU A 133 5.52 -25.93 0.60
CA GLU A 133 4.70 -26.66 1.57
C GLU A 133 3.22 -26.26 1.50
N GLN A 134 2.84 -25.35 0.60
CA GLN A 134 1.49 -24.77 0.51
C GLN A 134 1.01 -24.18 1.85
N GLY A 135 1.96 -23.66 2.66
CA GLY A 135 1.68 -23.06 3.95
C GLY A 135 1.56 -21.56 3.87
N PHE A 136 0.55 -20.99 4.53
CA PHE A 136 0.30 -19.56 4.62
C PHE A 136 0.33 -19.11 6.06
N ASP A 137 0.92 -17.93 6.28
CA ASP A 137 0.91 -17.25 7.56
C ASP A 137 0.20 -15.91 7.41
N ILE A 138 -0.63 -15.59 8.39
CA ILE A 138 -1.30 -14.30 8.53
C ILE A 138 -1.25 -13.88 10.00
N ASP A 139 -1.08 -12.60 10.28
CA ASP A 139 -1.14 -12.12 11.66
C ASP A 139 -2.38 -11.24 11.90
N TYR A 140 -2.63 -10.93 13.18
CA TYR A 140 -3.75 -10.09 13.61
C TYR A 140 -3.79 -8.76 12.86
N TYR A 141 -2.64 -8.13 12.60
CA TYR A 141 -2.54 -6.83 11.96
C TYR A 141 -2.70 -6.86 10.44
N ASP A 142 -2.76 -8.04 9.84
CA ASP A 142 -3.04 -8.26 8.42
C ASP A 142 -4.51 -8.61 8.16
N MET A 143 -5.34 -8.65 9.20
CA MET A 143 -6.79 -8.83 9.13
C MET A 143 -7.51 -7.50 9.37
N HIS A 144 -8.22 -7.02 8.35
CA HIS A 144 -8.88 -5.72 8.37
C HIS A 144 -10.39 -5.89 8.17
N TRP A 145 -11.15 -5.57 9.23
CA TRP A 145 -12.61 -5.56 9.19
C TRP A 145 -13.14 -4.15 8.99
N PHE A 146 -13.91 -3.92 7.95
CA PHE A 146 -14.51 -2.61 7.68
C PHE A 146 -15.89 -2.74 7.03
N ALA A 147 -16.67 -1.65 7.04
CA ALA A 147 -17.99 -1.64 6.43
C ALA A 147 -17.90 -1.78 4.90
N ASN A 148 -18.84 -2.52 4.31
CA ASN A 148 -18.91 -2.69 2.85
C ASN A 148 -18.99 -1.33 2.12
N ALA A 149 -19.65 -0.33 2.73
CA ALA A 149 -19.74 1.02 2.20
C ALA A 149 -18.35 1.67 1.96
N VAL A 150 -17.34 1.35 2.78
CA VAL A 150 -15.96 1.83 2.59
C VAL A 150 -15.34 1.20 1.35
N ALA A 151 -15.59 -0.10 1.09
CA ALA A 151 -15.12 -0.77 -0.14
C ALA A 151 -15.71 -0.14 -1.40
N VAL A 152 -16.94 0.36 -1.34
CA VAL A 152 -17.60 1.08 -2.43
C VAL A 152 -17.04 2.51 -2.58
N ALA A 153 -16.88 3.23 -1.49
CA ALA A 153 -16.51 4.65 -1.52
C ALA A 153 -15.01 4.88 -1.77
N SER A 154 -14.14 4.10 -1.13
CA SER A 154 -12.70 4.32 -1.17
C SER A 154 -12.02 3.50 -2.26
N ARG A 155 -11.20 4.15 -3.04
CA ARG A 155 -10.30 3.48 -4.01
C ARG A 155 -9.02 2.96 -3.37
N ASP A 156 -8.63 3.48 -2.21
CA ASP A 156 -7.32 3.28 -1.59
C ASP A 156 -7.35 2.33 -0.39
N ILE A 157 -8.53 1.93 0.10
CA ILE A 157 -8.68 1.06 1.28
C ILE A 157 -7.83 -0.22 1.18
N TRP A 158 -7.74 -0.82 -0.01
CA TRP A 158 -6.99 -2.05 -0.24
C TRP A 158 -5.49 -1.84 -0.03
N ARG A 159 -4.95 -0.70 -0.49
CA ARG A 159 -3.54 -0.32 -0.28
C ARG A 159 -3.27 0.12 1.15
N ALA A 160 -4.16 0.89 1.73
CA ALA A 160 -4.07 1.28 3.13
C ALA A 160 -3.94 0.03 4.03
N ASN A 161 -4.73 -1.01 3.75
CA ASN A 161 -4.65 -2.29 4.47
C ASN A 161 -3.34 -3.04 4.26
N LEU A 162 -2.70 -2.95 3.07
CA LEU A 162 -1.34 -3.48 2.89
C LEU A 162 -0.31 -2.80 3.79
N LEU A 163 -0.52 -1.51 4.12
CA LEU A 163 0.44 -0.65 4.80
C LEU A 163 0.16 -0.48 6.30
N GLY A 164 -1.03 -0.89 6.80
CA GLY A 164 -1.33 -0.79 8.23
C GLY A 164 -2.79 -0.53 8.60
N GLY A 165 -3.68 -0.23 7.63
CA GLY A 165 -5.13 -0.14 7.86
C GLY A 165 -5.70 1.28 7.86
N SER A 166 -6.74 1.52 8.68
CA SER A 166 -7.60 2.71 8.62
C SER A 166 -6.85 4.03 8.78
N ARG A 167 -5.93 4.14 9.73
CA ARG A 167 -5.15 5.38 9.94
C ARG A 167 -4.31 5.76 8.71
N VAL A 168 -3.86 4.76 7.95
CA VAL A 168 -3.15 4.99 6.67
C VAL A 168 -4.14 5.50 5.61
N LEU A 169 -5.37 4.98 5.61
CA LEU A 169 -6.42 5.48 4.72
C LEU A 169 -6.74 6.96 5.02
N ASP A 170 -6.96 7.29 6.29
CA ASP A 170 -7.24 8.66 6.72
C ASP A 170 -6.12 9.63 6.31
N PHE A 171 -4.87 9.22 6.47
CA PHE A 171 -3.70 9.98 6.00
C PHE A 171 -3.73 10.21 4.49
N ILE A 172 -3.98 9.17 3.69
CA ILE A 172 -4.05 9.28 2.23
C ILE A 172 -5.20 10.21 1.82
N GLU A 173 -6.38 10.02 2.39
CA GLU A 173 -7.57 10.81 2.06
C GLU A 173 -7.43 12.27 2.47
N ARG A 174 -6.79 12.56 3.60
CA ARG A 174 -6.48 13.92 4.01
C ARG A 174 -5.52 14.60 3.04
N LEU A 175 -4.42 13.95 2.68
CA LEU A 175 -3.44 14.54 1.75
C LEU A 175 -4.00 14.75 0.34
N ARG A 176 -5.01 13.97 -0.07
CA ARG A 176 -5.71 14.19 -1.35
C ARG A 176 -6.54 15.47 -1.40
N GLN A 177 -6.81 16.09 -0.27
CA GLN A 177 -7.54 17.37 -0.26
C GLN A 177 -6.65 18.54 -0.74
N PHE A 178 -5.35 18.40 -0.72
CA PHE A 178 -4.43 19.41 -1.22
C PHE A 178 -4.40 19.46 -2.76
N PRO A 179 -4.11 20.63 -3.35
CA PRO A 179 -3.74 20.71 -4.76
C PRO A 179 -2.57 19.76 -5.09
N THR A 180 -2.55 19.28 -6.31
CA THR A 180 -1.48 18.37 -6.74
C THR A 180 -0.30 19.13 -7.36
N LEU A 181 0.87 18.50 -7.38
CA LEU A 181 2.05 19.05 -8.06
C LEU A 181 1.80 19.29 -9.56
N GLU A 182 0.96 18.46 -10.20
CA GLU A 182 0.53 18.68 -11.58
C GLU A 182 -0.26 19.97 -11.72
N GLN A 183 -1.26 20.20 -10.85
CA GLN A 183 -2.07 21.41 -10.84
C GLN A 183 -1.22 22.67 -10.65
N TYR A 184 -0.25 22.60 -9.72
CA TYR A 184 0.70 23.67 -9.49
C TYR A 184 1.55 23.97 -10.73
N ALA A 185 2.12 22.93 -11.36
CA ALA A 185 2.92 23.08 -12.57
C ALA A 185 2.09 23.69 -13.73
N LEU A 186 0.85 23.22 -13.92
CA LEU A 186 -0.06 23.78 -14.94
C LEU A 186 -0.41 25.25 -14.67
N GLN A 187 -0.69 25.62 -13.43
CA GLN A 187 -1.02 26.99 -13.02
C GLN A 187 0.13 27.96 -13.35
N HIS A 188 1.37 27.50 -13.24
CA HIS A 188 2.56 28.30 -13.54
C HIS A 188 3.07 28.14 -14.98
N GLY A 189 2.35 27.41 -15.83
CA GLY A 189 2.68 27.24 -17.24
C GLY A 189 3.97 26.44 -17.48
N TRP A 190 4.34 25.57 -16.53
CA TRP A 190 5.48 24.67 -16.65
C TRP A 190 5.19 23.57 -17.67
N ASP A 191 6.22 23.08 -18.34
CA ASP A 191 6.12 21.87 -19.18
C ASP A 191 6.53 20.66 -18.33
N ALA A 192 5.54 19.85 -17.94
CA ALA A 192 5.74 18.72 -17.05
C ALA A 192 5.42 17.38 -17.73
N GLY A 193 6.23 16.35 -17.47
CA GLY A 193 5.97 14.99 -17.94
C GLY A 193 7.21 14.11 -18.08
N GLU A 194 6.96 12.89 -18.52
CA GLU A 194 8.02 11.92 -18.84
C GLU A 194 8.95 12.42 -19.95
N GLY A 195 10.16 11.91 -19.93
CA GLY A 195 11.13 12.10 -21.03
C GLY A 195 10.77 11.34 -22.30
N TYR A 196 11.70 11.27 -23.24
CA TYR A 196 11.47 10.64 -24.52
C TYR A 196 11.43 9.11 -24.44
N PHE A 197 10.68 8.49 -25.38
CA PHE A 197 10.61 7.04 -25.56
C PHE A 197 11.45 6.60 -26.76
N GLY A 198 12.42 5.74 -26.53
CA GLY A 198 13.15 5.05 -27.60
C GLY A 198 12.31 3.93 -28.23
N GLY A 199 12.63 3.54 -29.45
CA GLY A 199 12.05 2.38 -30.13
C GLY A 199 11.84 2.55 -31.63
N GLN A 200 11.93 1.43 -32.37
CA GLN A 200 11.78 1.41 -33.83
C GLN A 200 10.32 1.48 -34.29
N LYS A 201 9.40 0.84 -33.58
CA LYS A 201 8.00 0.81 -34.01
C LYS A 201 7.38 2.20 -33.89
N ASN A 202 6.96 2.78 -35.02
CA ASN A 202 6.41 4.14 -35.10
C ASN A 202 7.44 5.21 -34.71
N ALA A 203 8.72 5.06 -35.15
CA ALA A 203 9.74 6.07 -34.90
C ALA A 203 9.35 7.42 -35.53
N SER A 204 9.61 8.50 -34.79
CA SER A 204 9.36 9.87 -35.22
C SER A 204 10.50 10.38 -36.09
N ASN A 205 10.20 11.22 -37.07
CA ASN A 205 11.19 11.95 -37.86
C ASN A 205 11.60 13.31 -37.23
N ASN A 206 10.87 13.76 -36.18
CA ASN A 206 11.15 15.02 -35.49
C ASN A 206 12.01 14.77 -34.25
N VAL A 207 13.26 14.42 -34.44
CA VAL A 207 14.20 14.04 -33.37
C VAL A 207 15.46 14.93 -33.29
N ASP A 208 15.62 15.89 -34.20
CA ASP A 208 16.82 16.74 -34.32
C ASP A 208 17.14 17.53 -33.04
N HIS A 209 16.11 17.87 -32.23
CA HIS A 209 16.27 18.55 -30.95
C HIS A 209 16.83 17.66 -29.86
N LEU A 210 16.90 16.31 -30.08
CA LEU A 210 17.37 15.33 -29.10
C LEU A 210 18.74 14.74 -29.48
N ILE A 211 18.93 14.31 -30.74
CA ILE A 211 20.13 13.59 -31.16
C ILE A 211 21.40 14.43 -30.88
N GLY A 212 22.39 13.78 -30.22
CA GLY A 212 23.65 14.42 -29.84
C GLY A 212 23.57 15.41 -28.67
N ARG A 213 22.39 15.62 -28.06
CA ARG A 213 22.23 16.46 -26.87
C ARG A 213 22.64 15.72 -25.61
N PRO A 214 23.00 16.45 -24.52
CA PRO A 214 23.26 15.85 -23.21
C PRO A 214 22.08 14.99 -22.74
N LEU A 215 22.36 13.77 -22.27
CA LEU A 215 21.41 12.79 -21.80
C LEU A 215 21.75 12.38 -20.36
N LEU A 216 20.79 12.52 -19.47
CA LEU A 216 20.83 11.94 -18.14
C LEU A 216 20.39 10.47 -18.20
N PRO A 217 21.28 9.49 -17.94
CA PRO A 217 20.87 8.10 -17.75
C PRO A 217 19.98 7.99 -16.50
N THR A 218 18.96 7.12 -16.54
CA THR A 218 18.02 6.96 -15.42
C THR A 218 18.69 6.54 -14.11
N ASP A 219 19.76 5.76 -14.20
CA ASP A 219 20.53 5.29 -13.04
C ASP A 219 21.55 6.34 -12.52
N ALA A 220 21.77 7.43 -13.23
CA ALA A 220 22.56 8.57 -12.78
C ALA A 220 21.76 9.61 -11.97
N LEU A 221 20.45 9.39 -11.77
CA LEU A 221 19.64 10.12 -10.80
C LEU A 221 19.41 9.22 -9.58
N GLY A 222 20.16 9.47 -8.53
CA GLY A 222 20.24 8.66 -7.32
C GLY A 222 19.87 9.41 -6.02
N PRO A 223 20.17 8.81 -4.86
CA PRO A 223 19.88 9.40 -3.55
C PRO A 223 20.57 10.77 -3.32
N ASP A 224 21.76 10.95 -3.93
CA ASP A 224 22.59 12.16 -3.78
C ASP A 224 22.37 13.16 -4.92
N GLY A 225 21.31 12.97 -5.73
CA GLY A 225 20.98 13.81 -6.88
C GLY A 225 21.54 13.29 -8.21
N ILE A 226 21.85 14.23 -9.12
CA ILE A 226 22.38 13.97 -10.45
C ILE A 226 23.88 13.74 -10.41
N GLU A 227 24.34 12.56 -10.85
CA GLU A 227 25.76 12.26 -11.07
C GLU A 227 26.20 12.87 -12.42
N ALA A 228 26.64 14.13 -12.40
CA ALA A 228 26.93 14.91 -13.61
C ALA A 228 28.05 14.31 -14.49
N ASP A 229 29.00 13.61 -13.90
CA ASP A 229 30.08 12.89 -14.59
C ASP A 229 29.58 11.67 -15.42
N ARG A 230 28.37 11.22 -15.16
CA ARG A 230 27.71 10.13 -15.91
C ARG A 230 26.79 10.61 -17.03
N ILE A 231 26.65 11.91 -17.23
CA ILE A 231 25.90 12.46 -18.36
C ILE A 231 26.54 12.03 -19.67
N THR A 232 25.73 11.48 -20.57
CA THR A 232 26.13 11.00 -21.88
C THR A 232 25.51 11.88 -22.98
N VAL A 233 25.40 11.35 -24.20
CA VAL A 233 24.68 12.01 -25.28
C VAL A 233 23.57 11.12 -25.81
N VAL A 234 22.49 11.74 -26.29
CA VAL A 234 21.40 10.99 -26.94
C VAL A 234 21.96 10.35 -28.20
N PRO A 235 21.95 9.02 -28.32
CA PRO A 235 22.49 8.33 -29.48
C PRO A 235 21.63 8.57 -30.74
N ASP A 236 22.23 8.44 -31.90
CA ASP A 236 21.51 8.38 -33.19
C ASP A 236 20.81 7.00 -33.29
N ALA A 237 19.62 6.92 -32.71
CA ALA A 237 18.83 5.71 -32.64
C ALA A 237 17.34 6.05 -32.79
N PRO A 238 16.49 5.12 -33.22
CA PRO A 238 15.07 5.36 -33.40
C PRO A 238 14.36 5.79 -32.10
N ILE A 239 13.67 6.92 -32.15
CA ILE A 239 12.87 7.49 -31.03
C ILE A 239 11.39 7.47 -31.43
N LYS A 240 10.59 6.82 -30.62
CA LYS A 240 9.15 6.66 -30.87
C LYS A 240 8.36 7.93 -30.49
N ASP A 241 8.67 8.51 -29.33
CA ASP A 241 8.00 9.68 -28.78
C ASP A 241 9.07 10.65 -28.25
N PRO A 242 9.49 11.64 -29.09
CA PRO A 242 10.59 12.54 -28.76
C PRO A 242 10.22 13.64 -27.75
N LYS A 243 8.93 13.86 -27.48
CA LYS A 243 8.42 15.03 -26.74
C LYS A 243 8.78 16.37 -27.45
N THR A 244 8.46 17.46 -26.81
CA THR A 244 8.86 18.80 -27.30
C THR A 244 10.24 19.17 -26.76
N SER A 245 10.97 20.07 -27.46
CA SER A 245 12.27 20.56 -26.99
C SER A 245 12.16 21.31 -25.65
N ARG A 246 11.01 21.92 -25.38
CA ARG A 246 10.73 22.66 -24.12
C ARG A 246 10.85 21.74 -22.90
N ARG A 247 10.43 20.46 -23.02
CA ARG A 247 10.52 19.45 -21.95
C ARG A 247 11.91 19.31 -21.35
N PHE A 248 12.95 19.59 -22.13
CA PHE A 248 14.35 19.34 -21.80
C PHE A 248 15.15 20.63 -21.53
N GLN A 249 14.49 21.79 -21.48
CA GLN A 249 15.12 23.08 -21.23
C GLN A 249 15.17 23.39 -19.73
N ALA A 250 16.36 23.74 -19.25
CA ALA A 250 16.57 24.18 -17.86
C ALA A 250 15.90 25.54 -17.60
N PRO A 251 15.56 25.85 -16.31
CA PRO A 251 15.73 24.98 -15.16
C PRO A 251 14.72 23.82 -15.16
N LEU A 252 15.19 22.67 -14.71
CA LEU A 252 14.43 21.42 -14.65
C LEU A 252 14.43 20.86 -13.23
N LEU A 253 13.28 20.54 -12.69
CA LEU A 253 13.17 19.59 -11.60
C LEU A 253 12.93 18.21 -12.19
N LEU A 254 13.80 17.25 -11.87
CA LEU A 254 13.75 15.88 -12.34
C LEU A 254 13.41 14.95 -11.17
N ILE A 255 12.42 14.08 -11.35
CA ILE A 255 11.97 13.10 -10.35
C ILE A 255 11.94 11.73 -11.00
N LYS A 256 12.67 10.78 -10.42
CA LYS A 256 12.70 9.39 -10.90
C LYS A 256 11.41 8.66 -10.59
N GLU A 257 10.87 7.87 -11.52
CA GLU A 257 9.73 6.97 -11.31
C GLU A 257 10.10 5.78 -10.40
N HIS A 258 10.45 6.10 -9.17
CA HIS A 258 10.87 5.15 -8.15
C HIS A 258 10.21 5.47 -6.80
N GLN A 259 9.96 4.44 -5.98
CA GLN A 259 9.32 4.58 -4.66
C GLN A 259 10.06 5.53 -3.70
N ASP A 260 11.34 5.80 -3.95
CA ASP A 260 12.15 6.71 -3.13
C ASP A 260 12.18 8.14 -3.67
N LEU A 261 11.48 8.40 -4.80
CA LEU A 261 11.31 9.73 -5.38
C LEU A 261 12.62 10.52 -5.52
N HIS A 262 13.72 9.84 -5.91
CA HIS A 262 14.99 10.53 -6.13
C HIS A 262 14.78 11.70 -7.07
N SER A 263 15.22 12.88 -6.66
CA SER A 263 15.00 14.12 -7.40
C SER A 263 16.20 15.04 -7.31
N ASP A 264 16.34 15.92 -8.30
CA ASP A 264 17.33 16.98 -8.29
C ASP A 264 16.95 18.08 -9.29
N VAL A 265 17.59 19.25 -9.17
CA VAL A 265 17.38 20.42 -10.01
C VAL A 265 18.56 20.59 -10.95
N TRP A 266 18.28 20.55 -12.26
CA TRP A 266 19.24 20.91 -13.30
C TRP A 266 19.01 22.35 -13.74
N GLN A 267 20.04 23.21 -13.60
CA GLN A 267 19.87 24.67 -13.75
C GLN A 267 20.24 25.19 -15.14
N ASP A 268 21.15 24.55 -15.86
CA ASP A 268 21.78 25.12 -17.04
C ASP A 268 21.54 24.33 -18.32
N GLY A 269 21.15 25.05 -19.37
CA GLY A 269 21.14 24.56 -20.74
C GLY A 269 20.07 23.52 -21.04
N TYR A 270 20.46 22.45 -21.70
CA TYR A 270 19.57 21.40 -22.21
C TYR A 270 19.98 20.04 -21.65
N LEU A 271 19.04 19.31 -21.07
CA LEU A 271 19.28 17.97 -20.56
C LEU A 271 18.14 17.03 -20.97
N ALA A 272 18.41 16.11 -21.88
CA ALA A 272 17.47 15.05 -22.24
C ALA A 272 17.41 13.97 -21.14
N PHE A 273 16.27 13.33 -21.00
CA PHE A 273 16.05 12.18 -20.12
C PHE A 273 14.99 11.26 -20.71
N LYS A 274 14.98 9.99 -20.26
CA LYS A 274 14.03 8.98 -20.74
C LYS A 274 12.76 8.96 -19.89
N ASN A 275 11.79 8.19 -20.37
CA ASN A 275 10.45 8.03 -19.80
C ASN A 275 10.37 7.45 -18.38
N GLU A 276 11.49 7.08 -17.77
CA GLU A 276 11.57 6.65 -16.36
C GLU A 276 11.87 7.82 -15.41
N ILE A 277 11.94 9.03 -15.94
CA ILE A 277 12.10 10.28 -15.19
C ILE A 277 10.98 11.23 -15.62
N VAL A 278 10.35 11.87 -14.64
CA VAL A 278 9.42 12.98 -14.84
C VAL A 278 10.18 14.28 -14.67
N GLY A 279 10.13 15.15 -15.68
CA GLY A 279 10.72 16.46 -15.64
C GLY A 279 9.67 17.56 -15.57
N PHE A 280 9.99 18.60 -14.83
CA PHE A 280 9.23 19.86 -14.75
C PHE A 280 10.15 20.96 -15.28
N SER A 281 9.91 21.41 -16.51
CA SER A 281 10.64 22.51 -17.14
C SER A 281 9.95 23.84 -16.83
N ALA A 282 10.65 24.73 -16.17
CA ALA A 282 10.14 26.02 -15.72
C ALA A 282 11.06 27.20 -16.14
N PRO A 283 11.24 27.46 -17.45
CA PRO A 283 12.11 28.53 -17.94
C PRO A 283 11.71 29.90 -17.36
N GLY A 284 12.67 30.55 -16.71
CA GLY A 284 12.47 31.85 -16.06
C GLY A 284 11.91 31.79 -14.63
N ASP A 285 11.62 30.61 -14.09
CA ASP A 285 10.98 30.44 -12.78
C ASP A 285 11.81 29.57 -11.81
N VAL A 286 13.11 29.85 -11.74
CA VAL A 286 14.08 29.10 -10.88
C VAL A 286 13.65 29.09 -9.42
N ALA A 287 13.16 30.23 -8.91
CA ALA A 287 12.82 30.37 -7.48
C ALA A 287 11.71 29.40 -7.05
N ARG A 288 10.60 29.33 -7.82
CA ARG A 288 9.51 28.40 -7.50
C ARG A 288 9.93 26.93 -7.68
N LEU A 289 10.70 26.64 -8.72
CA LEU A 289 11.21 25.29 -8.95
C LEU A 289 12.08 24.82 -7.79
N THR A 290 12.98 25.69 -7.29
CA THR A 290 13.82 25.43 -6.11
C THR A 290 12.96 25.22 -4.86
N SER A 291 11.94 26.03 -4.64
CA SER A 291 11.01 25.84 -3.50
C SER A 291 10.29 24.49 -3.56
N VAL A 292 9.92 24.01 -4.75
CA VAL A 292 9.34 22.66 -4.92
C VAL A 292 10.37 21.57 -4.59
N ALA A 293 11.61 21.73 -5.02
CA ALA A 293 12.68 20.77 -4.72
C ALA A 293 12.98 20.71 -3.20
N GLU A 294 13.07 21.87 -2.54
CA GLU A 294 13.24 21.96 -1.09
C GLU A 294 12.07 21.35 -0.32
N TRP A 295 10.85 21.51 -0.82
CA TRP A 295 9.67 20.86 -0.25
C TRP A 295 9.72 19.34 -0.42
N LEU A 296 10.08 18.82 -1.60
CA LEU A 296 10.26 17.39 -1.84
C LEU A 296 11.26 16.78 -0.87
N ASP A 297 12.37 17.46 -0.62
CA ASP A 297 13.39 16.99 0.31
C ASP A 297 12.91 17.04 1.77
N ARG A 298 12.26 18.12 2.18
CA ARG A 298 11.74 18.28 3.53
C ARG A 298 10.65 17.25 3.87
N GLU A 299 9.72 17.02 2.97
CA GLU A 299 8.56 16.14 3.18
C GLU A 299 8.77 14.71 2.63
N HIS A 300 10.00 14.36 2.24
CA HIS A 300 10.30 13.14 1.50
C HIS A 300 9.74 11.85 2.14
N VAL A 301 9.74 11.73 3.48
CA VAL A 301 9.19 10.54 4.17
C VAL A 301 7.69 10.45 3.99
N ALA A 302 6.96 11.55 4.19
CA ALA A 302 5.52 11.60 4.01
C ALA A 302 5.12 11.33 2.56
N LEU A 303 5.85 11.91 1.60
CA LEU A 303 5.59 11.74 0.18
C LEU A 303 5.85 10.30 -0.28
N LYS A 304 6.92 9.66 0.20
CA LYS A 304 7.20 8.23 -0.05
C LYS A 304 6.11 7.33 0.53
N ALA A 305 5.62 7.63 1.73
CA ALA A 305 4.51 6.89 2.33
C ALA A 305 3.20 7.10 1.57
N TYR A 306 2.91 8.34 1.16
CA TYR A 306 1.75 8.68 0.36
C TYR A 306 1.76 7.95 -0.99
N VAL A 307 2.86 7.98 -1.73
CA VAL A 307 3.02 7.26 -3.00
C VAL A 307 2.86 5.75 -2.80
N ALA A 308 3.38 5.17 -1.71
CA ALA A 308 3.15 3.76 -1.39
C ALA A 308 1.66 3.45 -1.23
N GLY A 309 0.89 4.40 -0.70
CA GLY A 309 -0.55 4.27 -0.49
C GLY A 309 -1.42 4.47 -1.73
N ILE A 310 -0.95 5.20 -2.75
CA ILE A 310 -1.76 5.53 -3.93
C ILE A 310 -1.33 4.82 -5.22
N SER A 311 -0.05 4.44 -5.35
CA SER A 311 0.48 3.90 -6.59
C SER A 311 -0.11 2.55 -6.95
N THR A 312 -0.70 2.44 -8.13
CA THR A 312 -1.28 1.19 -8.62
C THR A 312 -0.25 0.23 -9.23
N ARG A 313 0.99 0.69 -9.41
CA ARG A 313 2.10 -0.09 -9.95
C ARG A 313 2.99 -0.70 -8.86
N LEU A 314 3.26 0.09 -7.83
CA LEU A 314 4.12 -0.31 -6.73
C LEU A 314 3.53 -1.51 -5.97
N PHE A 315 4.35 -2.51 -5.67
CA PHE A 315 4.04 -3.81 -5.03
C PHE A 315 3.18 -4.76 -5.88
N THR A 316 2.33 -4.24 -6.76
CA THR A 316 1.43 -5.05 -7.58
C THR A 316 2.08 -5.51 -8.88
N GLN A 317 2.59 -4.60 -9.70
CA GLN A 317 3.23 -4.90 -10.99
C GLN A 317 4.75 -4.87 -10.89
N ARG A 318 5.31 -3.90 -10.17
CA ARG A 318 6.74 -3.70 -9.97
C ARG A 318 7.08 -3.61 -8.48
N ALA A 319 8.33 -3.94 -8.17
CA ALA A 319 8.78 -3.94 -6.77
C ALA A 319 8.98 -2.52 -6.22
N THR A 320 9.50 -1.60 -7.05
CA THR A 320 9.95 -0.27 -6.63
C THR A 320 9.54 0.86 -7.57
N ALA A 321 9.07 0.56 -8.79
CA ALA A 321 8.69 1.57 -9.76
C ALA A 321 7.27 2.08 -9.52
N VAL A 322 7.10 3.38 -9.68
CA VAL A 322 5.82 4.10 -9.65
C VAL A 322 5.44 4.57 -11.06
N PHE A 323 4.29 5.19 -11.23
CA PHE A 323 3.92 5.85 -12.48
C PHE A 323 4.18 7.36 -12.40
N ASN A 324 4.34 8.01 -13.55
CA ASN A 324 4.32 9.47 -13.66
C ASN A 324 3.07 10.08 -13.00
N ALA A 325 1.91 9.45 -13.17
CA ALA A 325 0.66 9.87 -12.54
C ALA A 325 0.74 9.89 -10.99
N ASP A 326 1.53 9.01 -10.38
CA ASP A 326 1.75 9.00 -8.93
C ASP A 326 2.57 10.22 -8.49
N ILE A 327 3.56 10.64 -9.32
CA ILE A 327 4.38 11.85 -9.09
C ILE A 327 3.52 13.10 -9.29
N PHE A 328 2.70 13.15 -10.33
CA PHE A 328 1.78 14.25 -10.58
C PHE A 328 0.74 14.42 -9.48
N ALA A 329 0.33 13.32 -8.86
CA ALA A 329 -0.63 13.31 -7.75
C ALA A 329 -0.02 13.68 -6.38
N LEU A 330 1.27 14.01 -6.28
CA LEU A 330 1.87 14.45 -5.02
C LEU A 330 1.13 15.69 -4.49
N PRO A 331 0.72 15.70 -3.21
CA PRO A 331 0.01 16.83 -2.61
C PRO A 331 0.95 18.02 -2.45
N PHE A 332 0.67 19.14 -3.05
CA PHE A 332 1.49 20.34 -2.96
C PHE A 332 0.63 21.54 -2.49
N PRO A 333 0.55 21.78 -1.16
CA PRO A 333 -0.12 22.96 -0.63
C PRO A 333 0.64 24.26 -0.98
N GLU A 334 -0.08 25.38 -1.15
CA GLU A 334 0.51 26.65 -1.58
C GLU A 334 1.59 27.17 -0.62
N ASP A 335 1.44 26.92 0.69
CA ASP A 335 2.40 27.29 1.73
C ASP A 335 3.53 26.26 1.89
N GLY A 336 3.49 25.17 1.13
CA GLY A 336 4.45 24.08 1.20
C GLY A 336 4.40 23.28 2.52
N ASN A 337 3.32 23.35 3.30
CA ASN A 337 3.21 22.65 4.57
C ASN A 337 2.10 21.57 4.54
N LEU A 338 2.46 20.31 4.76
CA LEU A 338 1.50 19.20 4.84
C LEU A 338 0.78 19.12 6.20
N ASP A 339 1.16 19.93 7.19
CA ASP A 339 0.59 19.95 8.55
C ASP A 339 0.42 18.56 9.17
N LEU A 340 1.48 17.75 9.06
CA LEU A 340 1.43 16.39 9.57
C LEU A 340 1.35 16.36 11.10
N SER A 341 0.34 15.69 11.62
CA SER A 341 0.24 15.37 13.04
C SER A 341 1.38 14.44 13.50
N ALA A 342 1.64 14.38 14.80
CA ALA A 342 2.63 13.46 15.37
C ALA A 342 2.32 12.00 15.00
N ASN A 343 1.04 11.62 15.01
CA ASN A 343 0.62 10.27 14.64
C ASN A 343 0.86 9.96 13.15
N GLU A 344 0.64 10.92 12.26
CA GLU A 344 0.94 10.75 10.84
C GLU A 344 2.45 10.64 10.57
N ARG A 345 3.29 11.36 11.31
CA ARG A 345 4.74 11.19 11.23
C ARG A 345 5.15 9.78 11.67
N ILE A 346 4.58 9.25 12.75
CA ILE A 346 4.80 7.86 13.18
C ILE A 346 4.42 6.86 12.08
N LEU A 347 3.24 7.05 11.47
CA LEU A 347 2.78 6.17 10.38
C LEU A 347 3.72 6.22 9.18
N THR A 348 4.10 7.41 8.74
CA THR A 348 4.95 7.59 7.56
C THR A 348 6.36 7.05 7.78
N ASP A 349 6.93 7.26 8.97
CA ASP A 349 8.22 6.70 9.36
C ASP A 349 8.21 5.17 9.30
N ASP A 350 7.21 4.52 9.93
CA ASP A 350 7.09 3.07 9.94
C ASP A 350 6.80 2.48 8.54
N ILE A 351 6.01 3.17 7.72
CA ILE A 351 5.76 2.75 6.33
C ILE A 351 7.07 2.72 5.55
N VAL A 352 7.86 3.78 5.63
CA VAL A 352 9.11 3.91 4.87
C VAL A 352 10.20 3.01 5.43
N ALA A 353 10.34 2.92 6.75
CA ALA A 353 11.39 2.15 7.40
C ALA A 353 11.14 0.63 7.34
N PHE A 354 9.87 0.20 7.35
CA PHE A 354 9.55 -1.20 7.59
C PHE A 354 8.50 -1.79 6.64
N GLN A 355 7.33 -1.14 6.45
CA GLN A 355 6.19 -1.79 5.80
C GLN A 355 6.44 -2.07 4.31
N ARG A 356 7.10 -1.17 3.59
CA ARG A 356 7.47 -1.37 2.18
C ARG A 356 8.34 -2.62 2.00
N ASP A 357 9.31 -2.81 2.88
CA ASP A 357 10.16 -3.99 2.88
C ASP A 357 9.42 -5.25 3.33
N PHE A 358 8.51 -5.12 4.29
CA PHE A 358 7.70 -6.25 4.76
C PHE A 358 6.78 -6.79 3.64
N ILE A 359 6.15 -5.93 2.86
CA ILE A 359 5.36 -6.34 1.69
C ILE A 359 6.24 -7.10 0.69
N ARG A 360 7.47 -6.64 0.47
CA ARG A 360 8.40 -7.19 -0.53
C ARG A 360 9.09 -8.48 -0.07
N LEU A 361 9.51 -8.55 1.18
CA LEU A 361 10.36 -9.61 1.73
C LEU A 361 9.59 -10.61 2.59
N GLY A 362 8.42 -10.22 3.16
CA GLY A 362 7.62 -11.06 4.04
C GLY A 362 8.40 -11.50 5.27
N THR A 363 8.42 -12.80 5.53
CA THR A 363 9.11 -13.37 6.71
C THR A 363 10.62 -13.14 6.76
N ARG A 364 11.23 -12.65 5.68
CA ARG A 364 12.66 -12.26 5.64
C ARG A 364 12.90 -10.78 5.96
N ALA A 365 11.87 -10.00 6.18
CA ALA A 365 11.99 -8.60 6.55
C ALA A 365 12.53 -8.44 7.98
N LYS A 366 13.19 -7.30 8.25
CA LYS A 366 13.70 -6.96 9.59
C LYS A 366 12.62 -6.99 10.66
N LEU A 367 11.38 -6.62 10.31
CA LEU A 367 10.22 -6.68 11.21
C LEU A 367 9.96 -8.07 11.80
N MET A 368 10.39 -9.14 11.16
CA MET A 368 10.17 -10.52 11.63
C MET A 368 11.27 -11.01 12.59
N HIS A 369 12.29 -10.20 12.82
CA HIS A 369 13.30 -10.47 13.83
C HIS A 369 12.78 -10.09 15.23
N ARG A 370 13.50 -10.49 16.26
CA ARG A 370 13.21 -10.11 17.64
C ARG A 370 13.10 -8.59 17.79
N ALA A 371 12.15 -8.15 18.62
CA ALA A 371 11.97 -6.73 18.90
C ALA A 371 13.21 -6.17 19.62
N PRO A 372 13.85 -5.09 19.15
CA PRO A 372 14.91 -4.43 19.88
C PRO A 372 14.34 -3.75 21.15
N ALA A 373 15.20 -3.55 22.17
CA ALA A 373 14.74 -3.02 23.45
C ALA A 373 14.09 -1.62 23.34
N ASP A 374 14.69 -0.74 22.54
CA ASP A 374 14.21 0.61 22.29
C ASP A 374 12.84 0.64 21.58
N ALA A 375 12.53 -0.38 20.75
CA ALA A 375 11.23 -0.48 20.09
C ALA A 375 10.10 -0.70 21.12
N LEU A 376 10.34 -1.46 22.19
CA LEU A 376 9.35 -1.66 23.25
C LEU A 376 9.09 -0.38 24.03
N GLU A 377 10.13 0.40 24.32
CA GLU A 377 10.00 1.70 24.99
C GLU A 377 9.25 2.71 24.10
N GLN A 378 9.56 2.76 22.81
CA GLN A 378 8.85 3.61 21.84
C GLN A 378 7.40 3.19 21.66
N PHE A 379 7.12 1.88 21.64
CA PHE A 379 5.77 1.34 21.61
C PHE A 379 4.97 1.79 22.83
N ASP A 380 5.52 1.62 24.04
CA ASP A 380 4.85 2.02 25.28
C ASP A 380 4.57 3.52 25.31
N SER A 381 5.56 4.35 24.99
CA SER A 381 5.41 5.80 24.94
C SER A 381 4.27 6.21 24.01
N THR A 382 4.24 5.63 22.81
CA THR A 382 3.20 5.93 21.80
C THR A 382 1.82 5.45 22.27
N LEU A 383 1.72 4.23 22.81
CA LEU A 383 0.47 3.67 23.32
C LEU A 383 -0.11 4.53 24.46
N LEU A 384 0.75 4.85 25.44
CA LEU A 384 0.34 5.61 26.62
C LEU A 384 -0.07 7.04 26.28
N GLU A 385 0.61 7.68 25.34
CA GLU A 385 0.23 9.01 24.83
C GLU A 385 -1.20 9.01 24.29
N GLN A 386 -1.56 8.01 23.46
CA GLN A 386 -2.91 7.92 22.89
C GLN A 386 -3.97 7.64 23.96
N ILE A 387 -3.71 6.68 24.87
CA ILE A 387 -4.68 6.33 25.90
C ILE A 387 -4.84 7.49 26.90
N ASN A 388 -3.76 8.10 27.32
CA ASN A 388 -3.77 9.20 28.31
C ASN A 388 -4.35 10.50 27.75
N ALA A 389 -4.38 10.68 26.43
CA ALA A 389 -5.12 11.79 25.82
C ALA A 389 -6.63 11.70 26.12
N VAL A 390 -7.17 10.49 26.33
CA VAL A 390 -8.57 10.25 26.68
C VAL A 390 -8.74 10.16 28.22
N TYR A 391 -7.87 9.41 28.90
CA TYR A 391 -7.96 9.09 30.33
C TYR A 391 -7.03 9.95 31.21
N GLY A 392 -6.77 11.20 30.85
CA GLY A 392 -5.82 12.07 31.55
C GLY A 392 -6.08 12.32 33.03
N ARG A 393 -7.33 12.10 33.52
CA ARG A 393 -7.66 12.20 34.96
C ARG A 393 -7.27 10.96 35.77
N ASN A 394 -7.11 9.81 35.12
CA ASN A 394 -6.64 8.56 35.70
C ASN A 394 -5.64 7.93 34.71
N PRO A 395 -4.42 8.49 34.61
CA PRO A 395 -3.50 8.11 33.58
C PRO A 395 -3.02 6.66 33.71
N VAL A 396 -2.88 6.04 32.56
CA VAL A 396 -2.30 4.69 32.42
C VAL A 396 -0.79 4.80 32.44
N ARG A 397 -0.13 3.88 33.12
CA ARG A 397 1.33 3.75 33.12
C ARG A 397 1.75 2.32 32.77
N ALA A 398 2.93 2.18 32.17
CA ALA A 398 3.55 0.90 31.91
C ALA A 398 4.12 0.31 33.21
N LEU A 399 4.01 -1.01 33.32
CA LEU A 399 4.64 -1.83 34.37
C LEU A 399 5.75 -2.70 33.78
N PRO A 400 6.59 -3.32 34.64
CA PRO A 400 7.56 -4.31 34.16
C PRO A 400 6.90 -5.38 33.31
N SER A 401 7.52 -5.73 32.17
CA SER A 401 7.06 -6.77 31.27
C SER A 401 7.59 -8.14 31.67
N TYR A 402 6.92 -9.21 31.24
CA TYR A 402 7.46 -10.56 31.30
C TYR A 402 7.81 -11.08 29.90
N HIS A 403 8.97 -11.73 29.80
CA HIS A 403 9.52 -12.23 28.54
C HIS A 403 9.70 -13.75 28.60
N TRP A 404 8.94 -14.47 27.77
CA TRP A 404 9.19 -15.87 27.44
C TRP A 404 10.05 -15.98 26.18
N SER A 405 10.58 -17.17 25.93
CA SER A 405 11.19 -17.44 24.62
C SER A 405 10.11 -17.34 23.52
N GLY A 406 10.19 -16.28 22.70
CA GLY A 406 9.30 -16.05 21.54
C GLY A 406 8.01 -15.27 21.85
N ALA A 407 7.79 -14.83 23.10
CA ALA A 407 6.61 -14.03 23.47
C ALA A 407 6.93 -12.98 24.52
N ILE A 408 6.24 -11.86 24.48
CA ILE A 408 6.32 -10.78 25.46
C ILE A 408 4.92 -10.44 25.94
N CYS A 409 4.75 -10.30 27.27
CA CYS A 409 3.57 -9.72 27.89
C CYS A 409 3.92 -8.34 28.46
N ARG A 410 3.30 -7.29 27.92
CA ARG A 410 3.34 -5.93 28.51
C ARG A 410 2.14 -5.77 29.43
N ALA A 411 2.37 -5.14 30.56
CA ALA A 411 1.32 -4.80 31.53
C ALA A 411 1.22 -3.29 31.69
N TYR A 412 0.00 -2.81 31.74
CA TYR A 412 -0.34 -1.40 31.97
C TYR A 412 -1.38 -1.32 33.06
N VAL A 413 -1.39 -0.22 33.84
CA VAL A 413 -2.34 -0.03 34.92
C VAL A 413 -2.89 1.38 34.95
N PHE A 414 -4.20 1.50 35.20
CA PHE A 414 -4.85 2.75 35.52
C PHE A 414 -4.65 3.08 37.00
N GLY A 415 -4.01 4.22 37.30
CA GLY A 415 -3.68 4.61 38.66
C GLY A 415 -2.55 3.78 39.27
N ASP A 416 -2.72 3.43 40.56
CA ASP A 416 -1.72 2.71 41.35
C ASP A 416 -1.96 1.20 41.31
N GLY A 417 -0.94 0.44 41.00
CA GLY A 417 -0.99 -1.03 40.96
C GLY A 417 0.38 -1.62 40.66
N GLN A 418 0.58 -2.86 41.03
CA GLN A 418 1.78 -3.63 40.72
C GLN A 418 1.37 -4.98 40.14
N VAL A 419 2.19 -5.51 39.25
CA VAL A 419 2.00 -6.84 38.69
C VAL A 419 2.98 -7.81 39.34
N ASP A 420 2.47 -8.98 39.73
CA ASP A 420 3.29 -10.10 40.17
C ASP A 420 3.46 -11.11 39.02
N TRP A 421 4.69 -11.38 38.68
CA TRP A 421 5.06 -12.32 37.62
C TRP A 421 5.55 -13.69 38.17
N ALA A 422 5.40 -13.98 39.48
CA ALA A 422 5.94 -15.18 40.12
C ALA A 422 5.52 -16.48 39.41
N ASP A 423 4.26 -16.58 38.99
CA ASP A 423 3.70 -17.74 38.31
C ASP A 423 3.72 -17.66 36.77
N ALA A 424 4.30 -16.60 36.20
CA ALA A 424 4.23 -16.36 34.75
C ALA A 424 4.88 -17.48 33.93
N GLU A 425 5.98 -18.07 34.42
CA GLU A 425 6.64 -19.18 33.72
C GLU A 425 5.77 -20.43 33.58
N ALA A 426 4.82 -20.65 34.49
CA ALA A 426 3.85 -21.74 34.40
C ALA A 426 2.93 -21.64 33.16
N LEU A 427 2.79 -20.45 32.56
CA LEU A 427 2.00 -20.24 31.35
C LEU A 427 2.74 -20.64 30.08
N ARG A 428 4.02 -20.92 30.14
CA ARG A 428 4.87 -21.20 28.96
C ARG A 428 4.28 -22.27 28.04
N HIS A 429 3.73 -23.33 28.58
CA HIS A 429 3.14 -24.43 27.81
C HIS A 429 1.82 -24.05 27.11
N LYS A 430 1.18 -22.94 27.51
CA LYS A 430 -0.07 -22.41 26.90
C LYS A 430 0.17 -21.37 25.82
N LEU A 431 1.37 -20.80 25.73
CA LEU A 431 1.69 -19.70 24.83
C LEU A 431 1.42 -20.02 23.35
N ASP A 432 1.75 -21.23 22.91
CA ASP A 432 1.51 -21.67 21.53
C ASP A 432 0.01 -21.59 21.20
N GLY A 433 -0.86 -22.09 22.08
CA GLY A 433 -2.32 -22.03 21.90
C GLY A 433 -2.94 -20.63 22.03
N LEU A 434 -2.29 -19.74 22.79
CA LEU A 434 -2.74 -18.35 22.93
C LEU A 434 -2.35 -17.50 21.70
N LEU A 435 -1.17 -17.74 21.14
CA LEU A 435 -0.60 -16.91 20.08
C LEU A 435 -0.81 -17.47 18.66
N TYR A 436 -1.01 -18.79 18.52
CA TYR A 436 -1.08 -19.41 17.21
C TYR A 436 -2.32 -20.28 17.05
N GLU A 437 -3.09 -20.03 16.03
CA GLU A 437 -4.16 -20.89 15.57
C GLU A 437 -3.74 -21.58 14.26
N ARG A 438 -3.78 -22.91 14.25
CA ARG A 438 -3.51 -23.68 13.02
C ARG A 438 -4.81 -24.18 12.44
N ARG A 439 -5.08 -23.83 11.18
CA ARG A 439 -6.26 -24.27 10.44
C ARG A 439 -5.84 -25.22 9.32
N GLY A 440 -6.21 -26.48 9.48
CA GLY A 440 -5.75 -27.54 8.57
C GLY A 440 -4.24 -27.68 8.56
N SER A 441 -3.67 -28.16 7.45
CA SER A 441 -2.23 -28.34 7.27
C SER A 441 -1.53 -27.09 6.72
N GLY A 442 -2.27 -26.08 6.26
CA GLY A 442 -1.71 -25.01 5.42
C GLY A 442 -1.83 -23.58 5.96
N LEU A 443 -2.62 -23.30 7.00
CA LEU A 443 -2.80 -21.93 7.50
C LEU A 443 -2.44 -21.79 8.97
N THR A 444 -1.52 -20.87 9.26
CA THR A 444 -1.20 -20.42 10.62
C THR A 444 -1.66 -18.97 10.80
N ILE A 445 -2.49 -18.73 11.80
CA ILE A 445 -2.93 -17.39 12.19
C ILE A 445 -2.20 -17.01 13.48
N THR A 446 -1.38 -15.96 13.41
CA THR A 446 -0.72 -15.40 14.59
C THR A 446 -1.67 -14.39 15.24
N ARG A 447 -2.01 -14.67 16.49
CA ARG A 447 -2.92 -13.85 17.31
C ARG A 447 -2.14 -12.91 18.22
N ILE A 448 -2.88 -11.96 18.79
CA ILE A 448 -2.48 -11.22 19.98
C ILE A 448 -3.54 -11.49 21.07
N THR A 449 -3.16 -11.39 22.35
CA THR A 449 -4.11 -11.51 23.44
C THR A 449 -4.11 -10.20 24.22
N ARG A 450 -5.29 -9.61 24.35
CA ARG A 450 -5.58 -8.50 25.27
C ARG A 450 -6.42 -9.01 26.43
N LEU A 451 -5.98 -8.73 27.63
CA LEU A 451 -6.70 -9.09 28.85
C LEU A 451 -6.90 -7.83 29.71
N TYR A 452 -8.10 -7.66 30.19
CA TYR A 452 -8.49 -6.56 31.07
C TYR A 452 -8.88 -7.15 32.44
N ASP A 453 -8.24 -6.69 33.50
CA ASP A 453 -8.50 -7.16 34.85
C ASP A 453 -8.27 -6.06 35.89
N GLN A 454 -9.32 -5.65 36.64
CA GLN A 454 -9.27 -4.73 37.76
C GLN A 454 -8.38 -3.47 37.57
N GLY A 455 -8.50 -2.81 36.41
CA GLY A 455 -7.71 -1.63 36.05
C GLY A 455 -6.37 -1.95 35.38
N PHE A 456 -6.07 -3.21 35.14
CA PHE A 456 -4.92 -3.63 34.35
C PHE A 456 -5.29 -3.93 32.91
N VAL A 457 -4.35 -3.66 32.02
CA VAL A 457 -4.38 -4.09 30.61
C VAL A 457 -3.13 -4.89 30.33
N PHE A 458 -3.29 -6.13 29.87
CA PHE A 458 -2.18 -6.99 29.49
C PHE A 458 -2.20 -7.21 27.97
N LEU A 459 -1.04 -7.01 27.34
CA LEU A 459 -0.83 -7.28 25.92
C LEU A 459 0.19 -8.41 25.76
N LEU A 460 -0.27 -9.60 25.37
CA LEU A 460 0.57 -10.74 25.04
C LEU A 460 0.72 -10.86 23.53
N LYS A 461 1.94 -10.78 23.04
CA LYS A 461 2.29 -10.82 21.62
C LYS A 461 3.58 -11.59 21.35
N PRO A 462 3.83 -12.06 20.11
CA PRO A 462 5.13 -12.62 19.72
C PRO A 462 6.27 -11.61 19.93
N ASP A 463 7.44 -12.14 20.36
CA ASP A 463 8.69 -11.37 20.42
C ASP A 463 9.28 -11.17 19.02
N ARG A 464 8.58 -10.38 18.21
CA ARG A 464 8.99 -9.96 16.86
C ARG A 464 8.69 -8.49 16.69
N HIS A 465 9.59 -7.72 16.10
CA HIS A 465 9.46 -6.28 15.92
C HIS A 465 8.15 -5.87 15.22
N ARG A 466 7.62 -6.71 14.33
CA ARG A 466 6.32 -6.55 13.66
C ARG A 466 5.17 -6.21 14.61
N PHE A 467 5.22 -6.72 15.84
CA PHE A 467 4.17 -6.56 16.85
C PHE A 467 4.39 -5.37 17.79
N TRP A 468 5.54 -4.69 17.68
CA TRP A 468 6.00 -3.69 18.64
C TRP A 468 6.51 -2.41 17.97
N THR A 469 6.03 -2.09 16.76
CA THR A 469 6.31 -0.81 16.11
C THR A 469 5.40 0.29 16.65
N ARG A 470 5.76 1.56 16.44
CA ARG A 470 4.97 2.71 16.87
C ARG A 470 3.60 2.78 16.18
N SER A 471 3.53 2.46 14.90
CA SER A 471 2.26 2.40 14.17
C SER A 471 1.32 1.30 14.67
N VAL A 472 1.88 0.19 15.15
CA VAL A 472 1.12 -0.87 15.84
C VAL A 472 0.63 -0.39 17.20
N ALA A 473 1.42 0.40 17.94
CA ALA A 473 0.97 1.00 19.19
C ALA A 473 -0.24 1.93 18.99
N LEU A 474 -0.26 2.72 17.91
CA LEU A 474 -1.44 3.53 17.55
C LEU A 474 -2.68 2.67 17.33
N ARG A 475 -2.54 1.56 16.59
CA ARG A 475 -3.66 0.63 16.33
C ARG A 475 -4.14 -0.06 17.60
N ASP A 476 -3.21 -0.53 18.45
CA ASP A 476 -3.58 -1.14 19.73
C ASP A 476 -4.26 -0.16 20.69
N ALA A 477 -3.85 1.10 20.67
CA ALA A 477 -4.53 2.15 21.42
C ALA A 477 -5.99 2.31 20.96
N ASP A 478 -6.23 2.35 19.64
CA ASP A 478 -7.59 2.41 19.08
C ASP A 478 -8.43 1.21 19.53
N ASP A 479 -7.85 0.01 19.44
CA ASP A 479 -8.53 -1.22 19.84
C ASP A 479 -8.83 -1.24 21.34
N ILE A 480 -7.88 -0.84 22.21
CA ILE A 480 -8.05 -0.76 23.67
C ILE A 480 -9.12 0.27 24.01
N LEU A 481 -9.07 1.47 23.42
CA LEU A 481 -10.08 2.51 23.65
C LEU A 481 -11.47 2.06 23.21
N ALA A 482 -11.57 1.32 22.10
CA ALA A 482 -12.84 0.74 21.64
C ALA A 482 -13.36 -0.34 22.61
N ASP A 483 -12.47 -1.23 23.09
CA ASP A 483 -12.82 -2.28 24.05
C ASP A 483 -13.30 -1.68 25.39
N LEU A 484 -12.59 -0.68 25.92
CA LEU A 484 -12.95 0.01 27.16
C LEU A 484 -14.30 0.73 27.02
N ARG A 485 -14.50 1.45 25.93
CA ARG A 485 -15.76 2.14 25.64
C ARG A 485 -16.93 1.15 25.53
N ALA A 486 -16.73 0.00 24.92
CA ALA A 486 -17.76 -1.04 24.80
C ALA A 486 -18.14 -1.63 26.16
N GLN A 487 -17.25 -1.56 27.16
CA GLN A 487 -17.47 -1.99 28.55
C GLN A 487 -18.02 -0.87 29.46
N GLY A 488 -18.21 0.35 28.93
CA GLY A 488 -18.78 1.47 29.67
C GLY A 488 -17.78 2.35 30.45
N PHE A 489 -16.49 2.25 30.09
CA PHE A 489 -15.41 3.07 30.66
C PHE A 489 -15.10 4.31 29.80
#